data_945187c233ee1e85beb767bbf96f1320
#
_entry.id   945187c233ee1e85beb767bbf96f1320
#
_cell.length_a   1.000
_cell.length_b   1.000
_cell.length_c   1.000
_cell.angle_alpha   90.00
_cell.angle_beta   90.00
_cell.angle_gamma   90.00
#
_symmetry.space_group_name_H-M   'P 1'
#
loop_
_entity.id
_entity.type
_entity.pdbx_description
1 polymer ?
#
loop_
_entity_poly.entity_id
_entity_poly.type
_entity_poly.pdbx_seq_one_letter_code
_entity_poly.pdbx_strand_id
1 'polypeptide(L)'
;MTEFTTIDAGEVKLRAVVQGQGPLVIMVHGFPESWYSWRHQIGPVAEAGFTACAIDVRGYGGSDKPYPVADYAMPHKVADLVGVADALSPGQPAILLGHDWGAPIVWNSALSRPDRFSAVGALSVPWTGVGQRSFSDVFNEVFTARNKFFYQAYFQKEGVAEAEGEANVRDFLRKFYYAISGDAPDGTWPNNKTADATLLEGLVDPDPFPAWMTDADLDYYTAEFEASGLRGPINRYRNHDRDFAWQQAFKDRKIEQPAFFVAGNRDLAFNMLGRSDPIELMRAQVPNLQVAEVLDGCGHWTQQERPAEVNALLIPWLKGLQG
;
A
#
# COMPACT_ATOMS: atom_id res chain seq x y z
N MET A 1 -7.93 18.51 16.55
CA MET A 1 -7.70 17.07 16.81
C MET A 1 -8.39 16.31 15.70
N THR A 2 -7.73 15.32 15.11
CA THR A 2 -8.32 14.45 14.09
C THR A 2 -9.41 13.61 14.75
N GLU A 3 -10.61 13.61 14.17
CA GLU A 3 -11.72 12.77 14.62
C GLU A 3 -11.61 11.40 13.93
N PHE A 4 -11.63 10.34 14.74
CA PHE A 4 -11.58 8.96 14.26
C PHE A 4 -12.95 8.32 14.31
N THR A 5 -13.26 7.57 13.28
CA THR A 5 -14.44 6.70 13.18
C THR A 5 -13.99 5.25 13.32
N THR A 6 -14.68 4.47 14.14
CA THR A 6 -14.52 3.01 14.18
C THR A 6 -15.58 2.37 13.29
N ILE A 7 -15.16 1.63 12.27
CA ILE A 7 -16.03 0.98 11.30
C ILE A 7 -16.05 -0.52 11.60
N ASP A 8 -17.23 -1.09 11.78
CA ASP A 8 -17.41 -2.54 11.85
C ASP A 8 -17.36 -3.10 10.43
N ALA A 9 -16.28 -3.79 10.10
CA ALA A 9 -16.07 -4.41 8.79
C ALA A 9 -16.47 -5.91 8.78
N GLY A 10 -17.15 -6.39 9.81
CA GLY A 10 -17.60 -7.77 9.98
C GLY A 10 -16.62 -8.59 10.83
N GLU A 11 -15.50 -9.04 10.28
CA GLU A 11 -14.51 -9.82 11.04
C GLU A 11 -13.67 -8.97 12.01
N VAL A 12 -13.46 -7.70 11.66
CA VAL A 12 -12.62 -6.75 12.39
C VAL A 12 -13.25 -5.37 12.44
N LYS A 13 -12.86 -4.59 13.44
CA LYS A 13 -13.15 -3.16 13.50
C LYS A 13 -11.94 -2.39 12.97
N LEU A 14 -12.21 -1.48 12.06
CA LEU A 14 -11.18 -0.63 11.46
C LEU A 14 -11.31 0.80 11.96
N ARG A 15 -10.19 1.42 12.32
CA ARG A 15 -10.12 2.87 12.56
C ARG A 15 -10.00 3.58 11.20
N ALA A 16 -10.71 4.67 11.06
CA ALA A 16 -10.66 5.49 9.86
C ALA A 16 -10.77 6.98 10.18
N VAL A 17 -10.27 7.81 9.27
CA VAL A 17 -10.63 9.24 9.15
C VAL A 17 -11.59 9.36 8.00
N VAL A 18 -12.77 9.94 8.26
CA VAL A 18 -13.83 10.13 7.27
C VAL A 18 -14.14 11.62 7.16
N GLN A 19 -14.09 12.16 5.94
CA GLN A 19 -14.33 13.57 5.68
C GLN A 19 -15.13 13.78 4.38
N GLY A 20 -15.97 14.81 4.34
CA GLY A 20 -16.75 15.16 3.15
C GLY A 20 -18.07 14.39 3.02
N GLN A 21 -18.74 14.57 1.89
CA GLN A 21 -20.01 13.94 1.54
C GLN A 21 -20.06 13.66 0.04
N GLY A 22 -20.71 12.58 -0.36
CA GLY A 22 -20.84 12.13 -1.75
C GLY A 22 -20.38 10.69 -1.95
N PRO A 23 -20.06 10.27 -3.17
CA PRO A 23 -19.60 8.91 -3.45
C PRO A 23 -18.38 8.55 -2.58
N LEU A 24 -18.37 7.32 -2.05
CA LEU A 24 -17.32 6.87 -1.12
C LEU A 24 -16.02 6.57 -1.85
N VAL A 25 -14.91 7.13 -1.35
CA VAL A 25 -13.54 6.83 -1.75
C VAL A 25 -12.80 6.23 -0.56
N ILE A 26 -12.46 4.95 -0.62
CA ILE A 26 -11.71 4.23 0.42
C ILE A 26 -10.24 4.28 0.07
N MET A 27 -9.42 4.84 0.97
CA MET A 27 -7.97 4.99 0.81
C MET A 27 -7.24 3.99 1.70
N VAL A 28 -6.42 3.15 1.06
CA VAL A 28 -5.76 1.99 1.67
C VAL A 28 -4.25 2.20 1.62
N HIS A 29 -3.62 2.31 2.77
CA HIS A 29 -2.18 2.49 2.91
C HIS A 29 -1.41 1.17 2.81
N GLY A 30 -0.07 1.27 2.76
CA GLY A 30 0.86 0.16 2.72
C GLY A 30 1.71 -0.01 3.99
N PHE A 31 2.95 -0.44 3.80
CA PHE A 31 3.91 -0.72 4.88
C PHE A 31 5.18 0.15 4.75
N PRO A 32 5.67 0.70 5.83
CA PRO A 32 5.12 0.82 7.17
C PRO A 32 4.37 2.16 7.34
N GLU A 33 3.11 2.18 6.97
CA GLU A 33 2.27 3.38 6.94
C GLU A 33 1.06 3.28 7.90
N SER A 34 0.14 4.24 7.81
CA SER A 34 -1.17 4.29 8.44
C SER A 34 -2.12 5.12 7.57
N TRP A 35 -3.37 5.36 8.01
CA TRP A 35 -4.26 6.32 7.36
C TRP A 35 -3.58 7.67 7.09
N TYR A 36 -2.59 8.03 7.88
CA TYR A 36 -1.88 9.33 7.83
C TYR A 36 -1.09 9.53 6.55
N SER A 37 -0.76 8.47 5.83
CA SER A 37 -0.11 8.56 4.51
C SER A 37 -0.99 9.27 3.47
N TRP A 38 -2.30 9.32 3.72
CA TRP A 38 -3.29 9.98 2.88
C TRP A 38 -3.66 11.40 3.35
N ARG A 39 -2.96 11.96 4.36
CA ARG A 39 -3.27 13.28 4.96
C ARG A 39 -3.38 14.42 3.96
N HIS A 40 -2.65 14.35 2.85
CA HIS A 40 -2.66 15.36 1.79
C HIS A 40 -3.74 15.14 0.73
N GLN A 41 -4.41 13.97 0.70
CA GLN A 41 -5.46 13.62 -0.25
C GLN A 41 -6.86 13.72 0.35
N ILE A 42 -7.01 13.47 1.65
CA ILE A 42 -8.33 13.46 2.33
C ILE A 42 -9.09 14.77 2.11
N GLY A 43 -8.47 15.93 2.39
CA GLY A 43 -9.09 17.24 2.22
C GLY A 43 -9.50 17.52 0.77
N PRO A 44 -8.57 17.48 -0.20
CA PRO A 44 -8.88 17.69 -1.62
C PRO A 44 -9.96 16.75 -2.17
N VAL A 45 -9.99 15.47 -1.77
CA VAL A 45 -11.02 14.52 -2.20
C VAL A 45 -12.38 14.90 -1.61
N ALA A 46 -12.43 15.29 -0.32
CA ALA A 46 -13.65 15.76 0.32
C ALA A 46 -14.18 17.06 -0.32
N GLU A 47 -13.30 18.03 -0.60
CA GLU A 47 -13.64 19.28 -1.27
C GLU A 47 -14.11 19.06 -2.72
N ALA A 48 -13.68 17.97 -3.35
CA ALA A 48 -14.13 17.58 -4.69
C ALA A 48 -15.55 16.96 -4.72
N GLY A 49 -16.21 16.81 -3.56
CA GLY A 49 -17.58 16.30 -3.45
C GLY A 49 -17.67 14.78 -3.23
N PHE A 50 -16.67 14.20 -2.60
CA PHE A 50 -16.63 12.77 -2.23
C PHE A 50 -16.60 12.59 -0.71
N THR A 51 -16.98 11.41 -0.27
CA THR A 51 -16.69 10.94 1.09
C THR A 51 -15.32 10.28 1.08
N ALA A 52 -14.30 10.99 1.56
CA ALA A 52 -12.94 10.48 1.71
C ALA A 52 -12.84 9.64 2.99
N CYS A 53 -12.48 8.38 2.88
CA CYS A 53 -12.32 7.45 4.00
C CYS A 53 -10.92 6.84 3.96
N ALA A 54 -9.99 7.34 4.77
CA ALA A 54 -8.67 6.74 4.93
C ALA A 54 -8.66 5.81 6.14
N ILE A 55 -8.46 4.52 5.90
CA ILE A 55 -8.49 3.48 6.94
C ILE A 55 -7.08 3.18 7.46
N ASP A 56 -6.99 2.75 8.73
CA ASP A 56 -5.90 1.87 9.13
C ASP A 56 -6.26 0.45 8.72
N VAL A 57 -5.43 -0.16 7.91
CA VAL A 57 -5.61 -1.57 7.50
C VAL A 57 -5.53 -2.48 8.73
N ARG A 58 -6.25 -3.63 8.71
CA ARG A 58 -6.13 -4.63 9.81
C ARG A 58 -4.67 -4.86 10.19
N GLY A 59 -4.39 -4.85 11.48
CA GLY A 59 -3.04 -5.00 12.02
C GLY A 59 -2.31 -3.69 12.27
N TYR A 60 -2.83 -2.54 11.83
CA TYR A 60 -2.19 -1.24 11.97
C TYR A 60 -2.96 -0.29 12.89
N GLY A 61 -2.25 0.67 13.43
CA GLY A 61 -2.80 1.82 14.15
C GLY A 61 -3.88 1.45 15.16
N GLY A 62 -5.06 2.06 15.05
CA GLY A 62 -6.21 1.80 15.94
C GLY A 62 -7.13 0.67 15.48
N SER A 63 -6.85 0.00 14.36
CA SER A 63 -7.63 -1.14 13.88
C SER A 63 -7.34 -2.43 14.64
N ASP A 64 -8.26 -3.41 14.57
CA ASP A 64 -8.07 -4.72 15.16
C ASP A 64 -6.85 -5.44 14.60
N LYS A 65 -6.20 -6.23 15.46
CA LYS A 65 -4.93 -6.92 15.19
C LYS A 65 -5.07 -8.43 15.48
N PRO A 66 -5.73 -9.20 14.60
CA PRO A 66 -5.84 -10.64 14.76
C PRO A 66 -4.46 -11.27 14.95
N TYR A 67 -4.37 -12.27 15.83
CA TYR A 67 -3.08 -12.91 16.10
C TYR A 67 -2.63 -13.86 14.97
N PRO A 68 -3.53 -14.70 14.37
CA PRO A 68 -3.12 -15.67 13.36
C PRO A 68 -2.60 -14.99 12.09
N VAL A 69 -1.50 -15.52 11.54
CA VAL A 69 -0.92 -15.05 10.27
C VAL A 69 -1.94 -15.14 9.12
N ALA A 70 -2.74 -16.20 9.09
CA ALA A 70 -3.72 -16.45 8.03
C ALA A 70 -4.78 -15.35 7.91
N ASP A 71 -5.12 -14.67 9.01
CA ASP A 71 -6.13 -13.60 9.04
C ASP A 71 -5.67 -12.33 8.27
N TYR A 72 -4.42 -12.30 7.82
CA TYR A 72 -3.84 -11.25 7.00
C TYR A 72 -3.79 -11.60 5.51
N ALA A 73 -4.35 -12.72 5.08
CA ALA A 73 -4.44 -13.09 3.68
C ALA A 73 -5.39 -12.16 2.90
N MET A 74 -5.22 -12.13 1.58
CA MET A 74 -5.95 -11.23 0.68
C MET A 74 -7.48 -11.32 0.80
N PRO A 75 -8.12 -12.52 0.90
CA PRO A 75 -9.58 -12.60 1.02
C PRO A 75 -10.13 -11.85 2.24
N HIS A 76 -9.42 -11.85 3.37
CA HIS A 76 -9.83 -11.09 4.56
C HIS A 76 -9.73 -9.57 4.34
N LYS A 77 -8.68 -9.11 3.66
CA LYS A 77 -8.51 -7.68 3.34
C LYS A 77 -9.55 -7.19 2.33
N VAL A 78 -9.91 -8.03 1.36
CA VAL A 78 -11.04 -7.74 0.44
C VAL A 78 -12.35 -7.67 1.22
N ALA A 79 -12.60 -8.59 2.16
CA ALA A 79 -13.78 -8.57 3.00
C ALA A 79 -13.85 -7.30 3.87
N ASP A 80 -12.71 -6.82 4.38
CA ASP A 80 -12.63 -5.55 5.12
C ASP A 80 -13.12 -4.37 4.28
N LEU A 81 -12.64 -4.25 3.04
CA LEU A 81 -13.05 -3.14 2.17
C LEU A 81 -14.54 -3.23 1.79
N VAL A 82 -15.06 -4.45 1.61
CA VAL A 82 -16.51 -4.65 1.43
C VAL A 82 -17.28 -4.21 2.67
N GLY A 83 -16.82 -4.60 3.86
CA GLY A 83 -17.45 -4.18 5.12
C GLY A 83 -17.42 -2.66 5.32
N VAL A 84 -16.31 -1.99 4.98
CA VAL A 84 -16.25 -0.51 5.00
C VAL A 84 -17.25 0.09 4.02
N ALA A 85 -17.35 -0.44 2.79
CA ALA A 85 -18.31 0.03 1.80
C ALA A 85 -19.75 -0.21 2.24
N ASP A 86 -20.05 -1.35 2.87
CA ASP A 86 -21.39 -1.65 3.40
C ASP A 86 -21.79 -0.73 4.56
N ALA A 87 -20.83 -0.39 5.43
CA ALA A 87 -21.07 0.49 6.57
C ALA A 87 -21.26 1.96 6.17
N LEU A 88 -20.45 2.47 5.24
CA LEU A 88 -20.43 3.91 4.89
C LEU A 88 -21.24 4.27 3.65
N SER A 89 -21.51 3.31 2.76
CA SER A 89 -22.22 3.52 1.48
C SER A 89 -23.09 2.31 1.15
N PRO A 90 -24.10 1.99 2.00
CA PRO A 90 -24.92 0.79 1.84
C PRO A 90 -25.63 0.79 0.49
N GLY A 91 -25.46 -0.30 -0.26
CA GLY A 91 -26.11 -0.50 -1.56
C GLY A 91 -25.51 0.31 -2.73
N GLN A 92 -24.49 1.11 -2.49
CA GLN A 92 -23.77 1.84 -3.54
C GLN A 92 -22.33 1.32 -3.67
N PRO A 93 -21.77 1.24 -4.88
CA PRO A 93 -20.38 0.86 -5.04
C PRO A 93 -19.43 1.99 -4.59
N ALA A 94 -18.28 1.62 -4.06
CA ALA A 94 -17.24 2.55 -3.65
C ALA A 94 -16.12 2.65 -4.70
N ILE A 95 -15.33 3.72 -4.62
CA ILE A 95 -14.07 3.93 -5.34
C ILE A 95 -12.93 3.52 -4.39
N LEU A 96 -11.92 2.85 -4.92
CA LEU A 96 -10.76 2.43 -4.16
C LEU A 96 -9.51 3.21 -4.56
N LEU A 97 -8.71 3.61 -3.58
CA LEU A 97 -7.36 4.12 -3.77
C LEU A 97 -6.39 3.34 -2.88
N GLY A 98 -5.26 2.89 -3.44
CA GLY A 98 -4.27 2.12 -2.68
C GLY A 98 -2.84 2.57 -2.95
N HIS A 99 -1.97 2.48 -1.94
CA HIS A 99 -0.54 2.72 -2.06
C HIS A 99 0.25 1.56 -1.50
N ASP A 100 1.41 1.21 -2.07
CA ASP A 100 2.27 0.09 -1.65
C ASP A 100 1.45 -1.20 -1.49
N TRP A 101 1.41 -1.86 -0.32
CA TRP A 101 0.53 -3.01 -0.08
C TRP A 101 -0.96 -2.70 -0.20
N GLY A 102 -1.36 -1.44 -0.02
CA GLY A 102 -2.71 -0.99 -0.33
C GLY A 102 -3.07 -1.18 -1.80
N ALA A 103 -2.11 -1.02 -2.72
CA ALA A 103 -2.34 -1.21 -4.16
C ALA A 103 -2.73 -2.66 -4.51
N PRO A 104 -2.00 -3.73 -4.13
CA PRO A 104 -2.47 -5.10 -4.31
C PRO A 104 -3.84 -5.37 -3.67
N ILE A 105 -4.14 -4.78 -2.50
CA ILE A 105 -5.44 -4.95 -1.85
C ILE A 105 -6.55 -4.37 -2.72
N VAL A 106 -6.42 -3.12 -3.20
CA VAL A 106 -7.46 -2.50 -4.01
C VAL A 106 -7.59 -3.15 -5.39
N TRP A 107 -6.48 -3.57 -6.03
CA TRP A 107 -6.51 -4.29 -7.30
C TRP A 107 -7.28 -5.61 -7.17
N ASN A 108 -6.97 -6.41 -6.15
CA ASN A 108 -7.65 -7.68 -5.90
C ASN A 108 -9.12 -7.49 -5.51
N SER A 109 -9.45 -6.40 -4.81
CA SER A 109 -10.83 -6.05 -4.47
C SER A 109 -11.64 -5.69 -5.72
N ALA A 110 -11.10 -4.86 -6.60
CA ALA A 110 -11.75 -4.51 -7.88
C ALA A 110 -11.94 -5.74 -8.77
N LEU A 111 -10.92 -6.61 -8.86
CA LEU A 111 -10.96 -7.84 -9.66
C LEU A 111 -11.99 -8.85 -9.15
N SER A 112 -12.05 -9.07 -7.84
CA SER A 112 -12.89 -10.11 -7.22
C SER A 112 -14.31 -9.64 -6.92
N ARG A 113 -14.50 -8.33 -6.66
CA ARG A 113 -15.78 -7.72 -6.25
C ARG A 113 -16.16 -6.51 -7.11
N PRO A 114 -16.26 -6.67 -8.44
CA PRO A 114 -16.66 -5.58 -9.34
C PRO A 114 -18.10 -5.07 -9.06
N ASP A 115 -18.88 -5.86 -8.36
CA ASP A 115 -20.21 -5.49 -7.88
C ASP A 115 -20.18 -4.42 -6.76
N ARG A 116 -19.08 -4.33 -6.01
CA ARG A 116 -18.91 -3.43 -4.86
C ARG A 116 -18.00 -2.25 -5.13
N PHE A 117 -17.17 -2.30 -6.17
CA PHE A 117 -16.18 -1.28 -6.46
C PHE A 117 -16.29 -0.81 -7.90
N SER A 118 -16.67 0.46 -8.09
CA SER A 118 -16.96 1.08 -9.40
C SER A 118 -15.73 1.62 -10.10
N ALA A 119 -14.66 1.95 -9.37
CA ALA A 119 -13.40 2.44 -9.90
C ALA A 119 -12.25 2.10 -8.96
N VAL A 120 -11.03 2.06 -9.47
CA VAL A 120 -9.84 1.73 -8.69
C VAL A 120 -8.63 2.56 -9.10
N GLY A 121 -7.97 3.16 -8.13
CA GLY A 121 -6.70 3.85 -8.30
C GLY A 121 -5.60 3.23 -7.45
N ALA A 122 -4.38 3.23 -7.94
CA ALA A 122 -3.23 2.80 -7.16
C ALA A 122 -2.00 3.68 -7.39
N LEU A 123 -1.15 3.71 -6.38
CA LEU A 123 0.14 4.39 -6.41
C LEU A 123 1.25 3.36 -6.17
N SER A 124 2.39 3.56 -6.83
CA SER A 124 3.61 2.77 -6.66
C SER A 124 3.55 1.36 -7.28
N VAL A 125 2.59 0.51 -6.91
CA VAL A 125 2.57 -0.91 -7.29
C VAL A 125 1.57 -1.18 -8.42
N PRO A 126 2.06 -1.52 -9.64
CA PRO A 126 1.21 -1.77 -10.80
C PRO A 126 0.50 -3.13 -10.70
N TRP A 127 -0.63 -3.27 -11.43
CA TRP A 127 -1.31 -4.53 -11.63
C TRP A 127 -0.96 -5.15 -12.98
N THR A 128 -0.24 -6.26 -12.97
CA THR A 128 0.16 -6.97 -14.19
C THR A 128 -0.56 -8.31 -14.38
N GLY A 129 -1.66 -8.50 -13.65
CA GLY A 129 -2.46 -9.72 -13.68
C GLY A 129 -2.14 -10.70 -12.56
N VAL A 130 -2.90 -11.78 -12.52
CA VAL A 130 -2.65 -12.89 -11.57
C VAL A 130 -1.42 -13.66 -12.01
N GLY A 131 -0.47 -13.83 -11.11
CA GLY A 131 0.78 -14.53 -11.36
C GLY A 131 0.58 -16.02 -11.71
N GLN A 132 1.54 -16.58 -12.41
CA GLN A 132 1.57 -18.04 -12.73
C GLN A 132 2.26 -18.86 -11.63
N ARG A 133 2.96 -18.19 -10.70
CA ARG A 133 3.70 -18.78 -9.59
C ARG A 133 3.48 -17.94 -8.35
N SER A 134 3.56 -18.57 -7.19
CA SER A 134 3.60 -17.84 -5.92
C SER A 134 4.79 -16.89 -5.88
N PHE A 135 4.60 -15.70 -5.27
CA PHE A 135 5.71 -14.76 -5.09
C PHE A 135 6.78 -15.32 -4.16
N SER A 136 6.41 -16.23 -3.23
CA SER A 136 7.35 -16.98 -2.40
C SER A 136 8.32 -17.81 -3.24
N ASP A 137 7.82 -18.52 -4.26
CA ASP A 137 8.67 -19.30 -5.18
C ASP A 137 9.62 -18.38 -5.95
N VAL A 138 9.12 -17.24 -6.42
CA VAL A 138 9.90 -16.29 -7.21
C VAL A 138 11.05 -15.72 -6.37
N PHE A 139 10.78 -15.19 -5.18
CA PHE A 139 11.87 -14.59 -4.39
C PHE A 139 12.82 -15.64 -3.80
N ASN A 140 12.36 -16.85 -3.53
CA ASN A 140 13.25 -17.93 -3.11
C ASN A 140 14.26 -18.31 -4.23
N GLU A 141 13.80 -18.39 -5.48
CA GLU A 141 14.66 -18.69 -6.63
C GLU A 141 15.62 -17.54 -6.96
N VAL A 142 15.11 -16.31 -6.96
CA VAL A 142 15.86 -15.14 -7.43
C VAL A 142 16.84 -14.63 -6.38
N PHE A 143 16.49 -14.72 -5.09
CA PHE A 143 17.27 -14.15 -4.00
C PHE A 143 17.83 -15.23 -3.06
N THR A 144 16.99 -15.96 -2.33
CA THR A 144 17.40 -16.86 -1.27
C THR A 144 18.35 -17.97 -1.77
N ALA A 145 18.01 -18.63 -2.87
CA ALA A 145 18.84 -19.68 -3.49
C ALA A 145 20.20 -19.16 -4.00
N ARG A 146 20.34 -17.85 -4.18
CA ARG A 146 21.56 -17.17 -4.65
C ARG A 146 22.31 -16.47 -3.51
N ASN A 147 21.94 -16.74 -2.27
CA ASN A 147 22.48 -16.08 -1.07
C ASN A 147 22.36 -14.56 -1.11
N LYS A 148 21.25 -14.03 -1.64
CA LYS A 148 20.96 -12.59 -1.68
C LYS A 148 19.85 -12.24 -0.70
N PHE A 149 20.01 -11.12 -0.01
CA PHE A 149 18.99 -10.57 0.85
C PHE A 149 17.77 -10.12 0.02
N PHE A 150 16.59 -10.47 0.54
CA PHE A 150 15.33 -9.89 0.09
C PHE A 150 14.43 -9.69 1.31
N TYR A 151 13.99 -8.46 1.55
CA TYR A 151 13.26 -8.10 2.77
C TYR A 151 12.01 -8.94 3.02
N GLN A 152 11.28 -9.33 1.94
CA GLN A 152 10.09 -10.17 2.11
C GLN A 152 10.44 -11.63 2.48
N ALA A 153 11.59 -12.13 2.06
CA ALA A 153 12.10 -13.41 2.55
C ALA A 153 12.53 -13.34 4.03
N TYR A 154 13.15 -12.22 4.41
CA TYR A 154 13.51 -11.93 5.80
C TYR A 154 12.27 -11.88 6.71
N PHE A 155 11.16 -11.29 6.25
CA PHE A 155 9.90 -11.19 6.96
C PHE A 155 9.17 -12.51 7.17
N GLN A 156 9.56 -13.61 6.49
CA GLN A 156 8.93 -14.92 6.69
C GLN A 156 9.22 -15.50 8.08
N LYS A 157 10.33 -15.13 8.72
CA LYS A 157 10.66 -15.58 10.08
C LYS A 157 9.92 -14.77 11.11
N GLU A 158 8.93 -15.37 11.78
CA GLU A 158 8.14 -14.69 12.80
C GLU A 158 9.02 -14.19 13.95
N GLY A 159 8.79 -12.95 14.39
CA GLY A 159 9.47 -12.31 15.50
C GLY A 159 10.85 -11.70 15.17
N VAL A 160 11.46 -12.01 14.01
CA VAL A 160 12.82 -11.55 13.69
C VAL A 160 12.81 -10.09 13.24
N ALA A 161 12.03 -9.77 12.23
CA ALA A 161 11.90 -8.41 11.72
C ALA A 161 11.15 -7.50 12.70
N GLU A 162 10.19 -8.07 13.43
CA GLU A 162 9.50 -7.37 14.52
C GLU A 162 10.50 -6.90 15.58
N ALA A 163 11.35 -7.80 16.09
CA ALA A 163 12.33 -7.47 17.13
C ALA A 163 13.34 -6.42 16.64
N GLU A 164 13.78 -6.48 15.39
CA GLU A 164 14.71 -5.49 14.82
C GLU A 164 14.06 -4.10 14.72
N GLY A 165 12.86 -4.01 14.15
CA GLY A 165 12.19 -2.72 13.97
C GLY A 165 11.66 -2.12 15.28
N GLU A 166 11.18 -2.96 16.22
CA GLU A 166 10.64 -2.53 17.51
C GLU A 166 11.74 -2.15 18.52
N ALA A 167 13.00 -2.54 18.29
CA ALA A 167 14.11 -2.11 19.12
C ALA A 167 14.30 -0.59 19.14
N ASN A 168 14.03 0.08 18.02
CA ASN A 168 13.96 1.53 17.89
C ASN A 168 13.09 1.89 16.69
N VAL A 169 11.80 2.06 16.94
CA VAL A 169 10.80 2.32 15.89
C VAL A 169 11.12 3.57 15.07
N ARG A 170 11.55 4.65 15.73
CA ARG A 170 11.88 5.90 15.02
C ARG A 170 13.06 5.72 14.07
N ASP A 171 14.14 5.08 14.50
CA ASP A 171 15.32 4.79 13.68
C ASP A 171 14.96 3.89 12.48
N PHE A 172 14.17 2.85 12.75
CA PHE A 172 13.63 1.97 11.71
C PHE A 172 12.87 2.76 10.66
N LEU A 173 11.90 3.59 11.06
CA LEU A 173 11.07 4.37 10.14
C LEU A 173 11.92 5.37 9.34
N ARG A 174 12.82 6.13 9.98
CA ARG A 174 13.68 7.10 9.32
C ARG A 174 14.51 6.45 8.22
N LYS A 175 15.22 5.38 8.55
CA LYS A 175 16.07 4.65 7.61
C LYS A 175 15.27 4.03 6.48
N PHE A 176 14.12 3.42 6.80
CA PHE A 176 13.28 2.75 5.81
C PHE A 176 12.63 3.75 4.85
N TYR A 177 12.03 4.82 5.38
CA TYR A 177 11.42 5.87 4.57
C TYR A 177 12.44 6.52 3.64
N TYR A 178 13.61 6.87 4.15
CA TYR A 178 14.63 7.49 3.32
C TYR A 178 15.15 6.55 2.22
N ALA A 179 15.46 5.31 2.55
CA ALA A 179 16.15 4.39 1.65
C ALA A 179 15.42 4.11 0.33
N ILE A 180 14.10 4.31 0.28
CA ILE A 180 13.27 4.11 -0.91
C ILE A 180 12.53 5.37 -1.36
N SER A 181 12.91 6.54 -0.82
CA SER A 181 12.41 7.85 -1.28
C SER A 181 13.13 8.33 -2.55
N GLY A 182 12.54 9.30 -3.22
CA GLY A 182 13.15 9.96 -4.38
C GLY A 182 14.37 10.80 -4.04
N ASP A 183 14.52 11.22 -2.78
CA ASP A 183 15.67 12.00 -2.30
C ASP A 183 16.90 11.15 -1.98
N ALA A 184 16.73 9.82 -1.85
CA ALA A 184 17.84 8.93 -1.58
C ALA A 184 18.73 8.77 -2.82
N PRO A 185 20.08 8.91 -2.70
CA PRO A 185 20.99 8.57 -3.79
C PRO A 185 20.84 7.12 -4.25
N ASP A 186 21.16 6.85 -5.50
CA ASP A 186 21.18 5.49 -6.03
C ASP A 186 22.11 4.60 -5.19
N GLY A 187 21.63 3.43 -4.83
CA GLY A 187 22.35 2.48 -3.98
C GLY A 187 22.15 2.67 -2.47
N THR A 188 21.34 3.64 -2.03
CA THR A 188 20.97 3.78 -0.61
C THR A 188 20.24 2.55 -0.10
N TRP A 189 19.42 1.90 -0.93
CA TRP A 189 18.96 0.54 -0.67
C TRP A 189 20.05 -0.45 -1.08
N PRO A 190 20.68 -1.19 -0.14
CA PRO A 190 21.82 -2.04 -0.44
C PRO A 190 21.47 -3.25 -1.30
N ASN A 191 22.13 -3.40 -2.45
CA ASN A 191 21.92 -4.50 -3.39
C ASN A 191 22.85 -5.69 -3.19
N ASN A 192 23.85 -5.57 -2.30
CA ASN A 192 24.93 -6.52 -2.11
C ASN A 192 24.86 -7.32 -0.79
N LYS A 193 23.74 -7.20 -0.06
CA LYS A 193 23.52 -7.93 1.19
C LYS A 193 23.35 -9.43 0.95
N THR A 194 23.92 -10.23 1.83
CA THR A 194 23.73 -11.68 1.86
C THR A 194 22.42 -12.07 2.55
N ALA A 195 21.92 -13.28 2.31
CA ALA A 195 20.62 -13.73 2.82
C ALA A 195 20.51 -13.77 4.37
N ASP A 196 21.62 -13.73 5.07
CA ASP A 196 21.71 -13.69 6.53
C ASP A 196 21.79 -12.27 7.12
N ALA A 197 21.87 -11.23 6.27
CA ALA A 197 21.86 -9.85 6.71
C ALA A 197 20.52 -9.45 7.37
N THR A 198 20.55 -8.37 8.16
CA THR A 198 19.33 -7.80 8.75
C THR A 198 18.71 -6.73 7.86
N LEU A 199 17.47 -6.31 8.15
CA LEU A 199 16.77 -5.33 7.33
C LEU A 199 17.49 -3.98 7.32
N LEU A 200 17.87 -3.48 8.51
CA LEU A 200 18.44 -2.14 8.66
C LEU A 200 19.95 -2.07 8.36
N GLU A 201 20.61 -3.21 8.20
CA GLU A 201 22.04 -3.25 7.87
C GLU A 201 22.33 -2.49 6.59
N GLY A 202 23.24 -1.52 6.67
CA GLY A 202 23.66 -0.68 5.56
C GLY A 202 22.67 0.42 5.16
N LEU A 203 21.51 0.55 5.82
CA LEU A 203 20.63 1.69 5.62
C LEU A 203 21.18 2.93 6.34
N VAL A 204 20.97 4.09 5.72
CA VAL A 204 21.47 5.38 6.20
C VAL A 204 20.35 6.15 6.89
N ASP A 205 20.63 6.77 8.03
CA ASP A 205 19.78 7.78 8.65
C ASP A 205 20.26 9.17 8.17
N PRO A 206 19.48 9.89 7.32
CA PRO A 206 19.89 11.16 6.79
C PRO A 206 19.76 12.29 7.82
N ASP A 207 20.66 13.27 7.73
CA ASP A 207 20.57 14.53 8.47
C ASP A 207 20.96 15.70 7.55
N PRO A 208 20.03 16.62 7.21
CA PRO A 208 18.59 16.62 7.59
C PRO A 208 17.77 15.53 6.90
N PHE A 209 16.62 15.19 7.49
CA PHE A 209 15.64 14.32 6.84
C PHE A 209 14.94 15.09 5.70
N PRO A 210 14.53 14.42 4.59
CA PRO A 210 13.82 15.05 3.48
C PRO A 210 12.57 15.82 3.92
N ALA A 211 12.36 17.00 3.32
CA ALA A 211 11.33 17.96 3.75
C ALA A 211 9.87 17.48 3.56
N TRP A 212 9.62 16.44 2.76
CA TRP A 212 8.28 15.88 2.55
C TRP A 212 7.74 15.15 3.78
N MET A 213 8.59 14.81 4.75
CA MET A 213 8.22 14.24 6.03
C MET A 213 8.88 15.03 7.16
N THR A 214 8.07 15.75 7.93
CA THR A 214 8.53 16.56 9.05
C THR A 214 8.81 15.69 10.30
N ASP A 215 9.49 16.25 11.29
CA ASP A 215 9.64 15.58 12.58
C ASP A 215 8.30 15.23 13.23
N ALA A 216 7.29 16.10 13.08
CA ALA A 216 5.95 15.84 13.59
C ALA A 216 5.26 14.66 12.88
N ASP A 217 5.49 14.48 11.57
CA ASP A 217 5.01 13.31 10.83
C ASP A 217 5.70 12.04 11.33
N LEU A 218 7.02 12.08 11.53
CA LEU A 218 7.78 10.97 12.08
C LEU A 218 7.38 10.62 13.51
N ASP A 219 7.12 11.64 14.35
CA ASP A 219 6.61 11.43 15.72
C ASP A 219 5.25 10.74 15.70
N TYR A 220 4.37 11.14 14.77
CA TYR A 220 3.07 10.51 14.58
C TYR A 220 3.21 9.02 14.21
N TYR A 221 3.97 8.70 13.17
CA TYR A 221 4.19 7.31 12.76
C TYR A 221 4.88 6.48 13.85
N THR A 222 5.87 7.06 14.53
CA THR A 222 6.57 6.39 15.64
C THR A 222 5.60 5.99 16.73
N ALA A 223 4.77 6.93 17.21
CA ALA A 223 3.78 6.65 18.25
C ALA A 223 2.75 5.57 17.83
N GLU A 224 2.31 5.58 16.55
CA GLU A 224 1.39 4.59 16.02
C GLU A 224 2.01 3.17 16.04
N PHE A 225 3.25 3.02 15.60
CA PHE A 225 3.92 1.71 15.57
C PHE A 225 4.41 1.26 16.95
N GLU A 226 4.81 2.16 17.84
CA GLU A 226 5.10 1.81 19.23
C GLU A 226 3.86 1.26 19.96
N ALA A 227 2.67 1.82 19.65
CA ALA A 227 1.41 1.37 20.23
C ALA A 227 0.88 0.08 19.58
N SER A 228 1.03 -0.10 18.26
CA SER A 228 0.44 -1.22 17.49
C SER A 228 1.36 -2.41 17.33
N GLY A 229 2.67 -2.20 17.41
CA GLY A 229 3.70 -3.18 17.04
C GLY A 229 3.78 -3.42 15.53
N LEU A 230 4.78 -4.22 15.12
CA LEU A 230 5.05 -4.56 13.72
C LEU A 230 4.52 -5.94 13.30
N ARG A 231 4.02 -6.76 14.23
CA ARG A 231 3.55 -8.12 13.91
C ARG A 231 2.42 -8.13 12.87
N GLY A 232 1.37 -7.33 13.07
CA GLY A 232 0.25 -7.23 12.14
C GLY A 232 0.70 -6.78 10.75
N PRO A 233 1.41 -5.64 10.64
CA PRO A 233 2.03 -5.18 9.40
C PRO A 233 2.85 -6.25 8.66
N ILE A 234 3.73 -6.95 9.36
CA ILE A 234 4.63 -7.96 8.77
C ILE A 234 3.88 -9.24 8.40
N ASN A 235 2.82 -9.62 9.13
CA ASN A 235 1.99 -10.78 8.79
C ASN A 235 1.38 -10.71 7.40
N ARG A 236 1.20 -9.50 6.82
CA ARG A 236 0.77 -9.35 5.43
C ARG A 236 1.71 -10.08 4.46
N TYR A 237 3.02 -9.97 4.68
CA TYR A 237 4.05 -10.58 3.83
C TYR A 237 4.14 -12.12 3.96
N ARG A 238 3.52 -12.70 4.98
CA ARG A 238 3.55 -14.14 5.28
C ARG A 238 2.40 -14.91 4.61
N ASN A 239 1.69 -14.29 3.66
CA ASN A 239 0.50 -14.86 3.04
C ASN A 239 0.59 -15.04 1.52
N HIS A 240 1.78 -14.92 0.93
CA HIS A 240 1.96 -15.00 -0.52
C HIS A 240 1.36 -16.27 -1.15
N ASP A 241 1.55 -17.43 -0.52
CA ASP A 241 1.06 -18.71 -1.05
C ASP A 241 -0.46 -18.84 -0.92
N ARG A 242 -1.04 -18.33 0.19
CA ARG A 242 -2.49 -18.28 0.38
C ARG A 242 -3.14 -17.33 -0.61
N ASP A 243 -2.52 -16.18 -0.82
CA ASP A 243 -2.99 -15.17 -1.77
C ASP A 243 -2.92 -15.69 -3.20
N PHE A 244 -1.82 -16.35 -3.57
CA PHE A 244 -1.68 -16.97 -4.88
C PHE A 244 -2.77 -18.03 -5.12
N ALA A 245 -2.98 -18.93 -4.16
CA ALA A 245 -4.01 -19.97 -4.27
C ALA A 245 -5.41 -19.35 -4.44
N TRP A 246 -5.74 -18.31 -3.68
CA TRP A 246 -7.01 -17.60 -3.78
C TRP A 246 -7.17 -16.87 -5.11
N GLN A 247 -6.12 -16.19 -5.58
CA GLN A 247 -6.13 -15.43 -6.83
C GLN A 247 -6.39 -16.31 -8.06
N GLN A 248 -6.04 -17.61 -8.02
CA GLN A 248 -6.24 -18.51 -9.16
C GLN A 248 -7.70 -18.61 -9.61
N ALA A 249 -8.67 -18.34 -8.73
CA ALA A 249 -10.09 -18.26 -9.09
C ALA A 249 -10.42 -17.08 -10.03
N PHE A 250 -9.51 -16.12 -10.16
CA PHE A 250 -9.68 -14.88 -10.93
C PHE A 250 -8.66 -14.72 -12.07
N LYS A 251 -7.84 -15.74 -12.35
CA LYS A 251 -6.69 -15.66 -13.26
C LYS A 251 -7.04 -15.21 -14.69
N ASP A 252 -8.28 -15.49 -15.13
CA ASP A 252 -8.74 -15.14 -16.48
C ASP A 252 -9.55 -13.84 -16.53
N ARG A 253 -9.69 -13.14 -15.38
CA ARG A 253 -10.39 -11.87 -15.29
C ARG A 253 -9.46 -10.70 -15.50
N LYS A 254 -10.03 -9.60 -16.02
CA LYS A 254 -9.40 -8.29 -16.11
C LYS A 254 -10.11 -7.32 -15.18
N ILE A 255 -9.44 -6.23 -14.84
CA ILE A 255 -10.03 -5.12 -14.10
C ILE A 255 -10.65 -4.18 -15.14
N GLU A 256 -11.98 -4.25 -15.30
CA GLU A 256 -12.72 -3.52 -16.33
C GLU A 256 -13.15 -2.12 -15.86
N GLN A 257 -13.08 -1.85 -14.57
CA GLN A 257 -13.45 -0.56 -13.99
C GLN A 257 -12.52 0.56 -14.48
N PRO A 258 -13.01 1.83 -14.53
CA PRO A 258 -12.13 2.98 -14.67
C PRO A 258 -10.98 2.91 -13.68
N ALA A 259 -9.76 3.08 -14.18
CA ALA A 259 -8.57 2.91 -13.36
C ALA A 259 -7.60 4.09 -13.49
N PHE A 260 -6.90 4.33 -12.37
CA PHE A 260 -5.90 5.37 -12.17
C PHE A 260 -4.60 4.72 -11.66
N PHE A 261 -3.46 5.14 -12.20
CA PHE A 261 -2.16 4.70 -11.71
C PHE A 261 -1.14 5.84 -11.75
N VAL A 262 -0.40 6.02 -10.66
CA VAL A 262 0.74 6.95 -10.58
C VAL A 262 1.88 6.31 -9.80
N ALA A 263 3.12 6.44 -10.29
CA ALA A 263 4.30 5.96 -9.60
C ALA A 263 5.45 6.97 -9.73
N GLY A 264 6.49 6.82 -8.93
CA GLY A 264 7.74 7.56 -9.09
C GLY A 264 8.72 6.81 -9.99
N ASN A 265 9.51 7.52 -10.82
CA ASN A 265 10.53 6.86 -11.64
C ASN A 265 11.73 6.33 -10.81
N ARG A 266 11.85 6.77 -9.55
CA ARG A 266 12.86 6.30 -8.59
C ARG A 266 12.31 5.26 -7.60
N ASP A 267 11.05 4.85 -7.75
CA ASP A 267 10.42 3.85 -6.91
C ASP A 267 10.95 2.44 -7.20
N LEU A 268 11.52 1.79 -6.17
CA LEU A 268 12.05 0.43 -6.29
C LEU A 268 10.95 -0.60 -6.57
N ALA A 269 9.74 -0.42 -6.03
CA ALA A 269 8.63 -1.34 -6.24
C ALA A 269 8.11 -1.26 -7.69
N PHE A 270 7.97 -0.06 -8.24
CA PHE A 270 7.62 0.16 -9.64
C PHE A 270 8.65 -0.44 -10.59
N ASN A 271 9.94 -0.27 -10.29
CA ASN A 271 11.05 -0.74 -11.11
C ASN A 271 11.38 -2.25 -10.93
N MET A 272 10.69 -2.96 -10.03
CA MET A 272 11.00 -4.36 -9.70
C MET A 272 10.79 -5.32 -10.89
N LEU A 273 9.95 -4.98 -11.86
CA LEU A 273 9.70 -5.77 -13.07
C LEU A 273 10.87 -5.72 -14.09
N GLY A 274 11.93 -5.01 -13.80
CA GLY A 274 13.16 -4.97 -14.58
C GLY A 274 13.01 -4.21 -15.90
N ARG A 275 13.22 -4.89 -17.06
CA ARG A 275 13.24 -4.23 -18.37
C ARG A 275 11.85 -4.07 -19.01
N SER A 276 10.82 -4.67 -18.47
CA SER A 276 9.46 -4.55 -18.99
C SER A 276 8.87 -3.20 -18.58
N ASP A 277 8.15 -2.56 -19.48
CA ASP A 277 7.36 -1.37 -19.13
C ASP A 277 6.15 -1.79 -18.28
N PRO A 278 6.09 -1.41 -17.00
CA PRO A 278 5.00 -1.82 -16.13
C PRO A 278 3.64 -1.28 -16.57
N ILE A 279 3.59 -0.09 -17.17
CA ILE A 279 2.34 0.54 -17.63
C ILE A 279 1.81 -0.21 -18.86
N GLU A 280 2.67 -0.61 -19.78
CA GLU A 280 2.27 -1.42 -20.94
C GLU A 280 1.70 -2.77 -20.48
N LEU A 281 2.35 -3.43 -19.51
CA LEU A 281 1.83 -4.66 -18.92
C LEU A 281 0.49 -4.45 -18.21
N MET A 282 0.32 -3.31 -17.50
CA MET A 282 -0.96 -2.95 -16.88
C MET A 282 -2.08 -2.82 -17.90
N ARG A 283 -1.86 -2.15 -19.03
CA ARG A 283 -2.89 -1.92 -20.07
C ARG A 283 -3.47 -3.23 -20.61
N ALA A 284 -2.69 -4.31 -20.61
CA ALA A 284 -3.16 -5.63 -21.01
C ALA A 284 -4.16 -6.24 -20.00
N GLN A 285 -4.08 -5.87 -18.73
CA GLN A 285 -4.87 -6.41 -17.63
C GLN A 285 -5.93 -5.43 -17.10
N VAL A 286 -5.77 -4.15 -17.41
CA VAL A 286 -6.63 -3.04 -16.98
C VAL A 286 -7.01 -2.21 -18.22
N PRO A 287 -7.93 -2.71 -19.07
CA PRO A 287 -8.23 -2.10 -20.37
C PRO A 287 -8.78 -0.66 -20.24
N ASN A 288 -9.37 -0.31 -19.13
CA ASN A 288 -9.88 1.04 -18.85
C ASN A 288 -8.95 1.86 -17.93
N LEU A 289 -7.64 1.72 -18.12
CA LEU A 289 -6.63 2.54 -17.43
C LEU A 289 -6.62 3.95 -18.04
N GLN A 290 -7.31 4.88 -17.36
CA GLN A 290 -7.56 6.25 -17.85
C GLN A 290 -6.39 7.20 -17.55
N VAL A 291 -5.74 7.03 -16.40
CA VAL A 291 -4.55 7.78 -16.00
C VAL A 291 -3.43 6.79 -15.72
N ALA A 292 -2.26 7.03 -16.29
CA ALA A 292 -1.06 6.25 -16.04
C ALA A 292 0.16 7.17 -16.17
N GLU A 293 0.66 7.69 -15.06
CA GLU A 293 1.72 8.68 -15.02
C GLU A 293 2.90 8.24 -14.15
N VAL A 294 4.10 8.61 -14.57
CA VAL A 294 5.33 8.37 -13.83
C VAL A 294 5.97 9.72 -13.50
N LEU A 295 6.02 10.05 -12.21
CA LEU A 295 6.53 11.33 -11.72
C LEU A 295 8.06 11.30 -11.65
N ASP A 296 8.69 12.29 -12.26
CA ASP A 296 10.15 12.41 -12.28
C ASP A 296 10.70 12.80 -10.91
N GLY A 297 11.82 12.16 -10.50
CA GLY A 297 12.47 12.37 -9.22
C GLY A 297 11.66 11.94 -7.99
N CYS A 298 10.51 11.29 -8.18
CA CYS A 298 9.67 10.76 -7.10
C CYS A 298 10.08 9.32 -6.76
N GLY A 299 10.11 9.01 -5.47
CA GLY A 299 10.35 7.65 -4.97
C GLY A 299 9.07 6.89 -4.68
N HIS A 300 9.17 6.02 -3.68
CA HIS A 300 8.10 5.09 -3.31
C HIS A 300 6.89 5.79 -2.65
N TRP A 301 7.11 6.81 -1.85
CA TRP A 301 6.07 7.46 -1.03
C TRP A 301 5.28 8.49 -1.83
N THR A 302 4.81 8.11 -3.00
CA THR A 302 4.31 8.95 -4.10
C THR A 302 3.35 10.05 -3.63
N GLN A 303 2.33 9.73 -2.82
CA GLN A 303 1.33 10.67 -2.32
C GLN A 303 1.86 11.59 -1.21
N GLN A 304 2.98 11.24 -0.60
CA GLN A 304 3.63 12.01 0.46
C GLN A 304 4.79 12.86 -0.08
N GLU A 305 5.57 12.33 -1.04
CA GLU A 305 6.67 13.05 -1.69
C GLU A 305 6.18 14.10 -2.69
N ARG A 306 5.09 13.81 -3.41
CA ARG A 306 4.54 14.64 -4.50
C ARG A 306 3.03 14.89 -4.35
N PRO A 307 2.57 15.39 -3.18
CA PRO A 307 1.13 15.50 -2.90
C PRO A 307 0.38 16.39 -3.89
N ALA A 308 0.99 17.51 -4.30
CA ALA A 308 0.36 18.44 -5.24
C ALA A 308 0.19 17.83 -6.64
N GLU A 309 1.20 17.11 -7.14
CA GLU A 309 1.19 16.47 -8.44
C GLU A 309 0.19 15.30 -8.47
N VAL A 310 0.18 14.49 -7.41
CA VAL A 310 -0.80 13.40 -7.25
C VAL A 310 -2.22 13.97 -7.21
N ASN A 311 -2.49 15.02 -6.45
CA ASN A 311 -3.81 15.63 -6.37
C ASN A 311 -4.24 16.28 -7.70
N ALA A 312 -3.30 16.87 -8.44
CA ALA A 312 -3.58 17.45 -9.77
C ALA A 312 -4.04 16.41 -10.80
N LEU A 313 -3.62 15.15 -10.65
CA LEU A 313 -4.07 14.03 -11.49
C LEU A 313 -5.32 13.36 -10.92
N LEU A 314 -5.34 13.13 -9.61
CA LEU A 314 -6.38 12.37 -8.91
C LEU A 314 -7.74 13.08 -8.93
N ILE A 315 -7.76 14.39 -8.61
CA ILE A 315 -9.03 15.11 -8.44
C ILE A 315 -9.82 15.23 -9.76
N PRO A 316 -9.19 15.60 -10.90
CA PRO A 316 -9.90 15.58 -12.19
C PRO A 316 -10.41 14.18 -12.58
N TRP A 317 -9.62 13.14 -12.33
CA TRP A 317 -10.04 11.76 -12.60
C TRP A 317 -11.29 11.38 -11.78
N LEU A 318 -11.27 11.62 -10.46
CA LEU A 318 -12.42 11.35 -9.59
C LEU A 318 -13.67 12.10 -10.06
N LYS A 319 -13.56 13.41 -10.40
CA LYS A 319 -14.69 14.19 -10.92
C LYS A 319 -15.22 13.63 -12.24
N GLY A 320 -14.36 13.10 -13.09
CA GLY A 320 -14.75 12.44 -14.33
C GLY A 320 -15.58 11.17 -14.14
N LEU A 321 -15.55 10.55 -12.96
CA LEU A 321 -16.38 9.37 -12.64
C LEU A 321 -17.83 9.70 -12.27
N GLN A 322 -18.16 10.98 -12.04
CA GLN A 322 -19.50 11.44 -11.66
C GLN A 322 -20.37 11.85 -12.87
N GLY A 323 -19.79 11.82 -14.07
CA GLY A 323 -20.42 12.31 -15.33
C GLY A 323 -21.15 11.24 -16.13
#